data_50733e70a07850c7b99c68e3b1a6bce0
#
_entry.id   50733e70a07850c7b99c68e3b1a6bce0
#
_cell.length_a   1.000
_cell.length_b   1.000
_cell.length_c   1.000
_cell.angle_alpha   90.00
_cell.angle_beta   90.00
_cell.angle_gamma   90.00
#
_symmetry.space_group_name_H-M   'P 1'
#
loop_
_entity.id
_entity.type
_entity.pdbx_description
1 polymer ?
#
loop_
_entity_poly.entity_id
_entity_poly.type
_entity_poly.pdbx_seq_one_letter_code
_entity_poly.pdbx_strand_id
1 'polypeptide(L)'
;MARIFSNEPLKRRFIGKALVSFMLCAAVFPIPDLFSLPQVNGSLTYVEKIPILKLWGTPKEQGFAYGMLTGPKIIAVFSKFLESNNLGINKNQYESTIIPGLSRMKIEPAYEEELRAMFAGIRASTKENIHISFLKRELKYTDLLAINCLNDMIRMGCSSVSAWGKMTSDGLPRIGRNNDWHQIPAMIENQLVVARIPPPESGKLAFVSVSWAGIIGCITGMNEKGIVLTSHDASGLSPSVRTGFYPYMLTFRDVIESTSPGTAVKNVEDVLKRRVSGIGKNLMITIPTGSDGPAAVVFELDGDLTKESGFTKRFPRESDSYLICTNHFRIRKEPSGTCERYALLLESMKSIDPNTAVNKVTTKRIWELLKQVVIPGWRTHHSVVFEPDKKIMHVALEEIGKDAPFCQAVTLDVSDLLKLKK
;
A
#
# COMPACT_ATOMS: atom_id res chain seq x y z
N MET A 1 -67.57 -26.68 -50.44
CA MET A 1 -68.68 -26.09 -51.12
C MET A 1 -68.36 -24.62 -51.27
N ALA A 2 -67.89 -24.22 -52.42
CA ALA A 2 -68.64 -23.73 -53.60
C ALA A 2 -69.04 -22.28 -53.32
N ARG A 3 -68.33 -21.44 -54.05
CA ARG A 3 -68.78 -20.57 -55.18
C ARG A 3 -69.38 -19.26 -54.69
N ILE A 4 -69.28 -18.10 -55.34
CA ILE A 4 -69.01 -17.70 -56.73
C ILE A 4 -68.81 -16.17 -56.79
N PHE A 5 -67.87 -15.68 -57.57
CA PHE A 5 -67.77 -14.52 -58.44
C PHE A 5 -68.81 -13.36 -58.35
N SER A 6 -68.32 -12.13 -58.50
CA SER A 6 -68.58 -11.35 -59.69
C SER A 6 -67.74 -10.07 -59.78
N ASN A 7 -67.22 -9.86 -60.99
CA ASN A 7 -66.55 -8.64 -61.50
C ASN A 7 -67.61 -7.55 -61.78
N GLU A 8 -67.26 -6.28 -61.74
CA GLU A 8 -66.98 -5.36 -62.86
C GLU A 8 -67.09 -3.86 -62.45
N PRO A 9 -66.82 -2.87 -63.32
CA PRO A 9 -65.54 -2.16 -63.32
C PRO A 9 -65.67 -0.60 -63.21
N LEU A 10 -64.50 0.03 -63.23
CA LEU A 10 -64.14 1.38 -63.73
C LEU A 10 -65.11 2.56 -63.60
N LYS A 11 -64.65 3.62 -62.97
CA LYS A 11 -64.66 4.98 -63.51
C LYS A 11 -63.49 5.83 -63.03
N ARG A 12 -62.64 6.23 -63.99
CA ARG A 12 -61.62 7.26 -63.85
C ARG A 12 -62.24 8.60 -63.56
N ARG A 13 -61.73 9.34 -62.62
CA ARG A 13 -61.78 10.79 -62.58
C ARG A 13 -60.41 11.37 -62.12
N PHE A 14 -59.80 12.09 -63.01
CA PHE A 14 -58.68 12.98 -62.82
C PHE A 14 -59.08 14.15 -61.93
N ILE A 15 -58.33 14.45 -60.90
CA ILE A 15 -58.25 15.82 -60.35
C ILE A 15 -56.85 15.97 -59.63
N GLY A 16 -56.13 16.92 -60.13
CA GLY A 16 -55.32 17.91 -59.45
C GLY A 16 -54.11 17.46 -58.68
N LYS A 17 -52.90 17.67 -59.22
CA LYS A 17 -51.64 17.76 -58.50
C LYS A 17 -51.69 18.93 -57.56
N ALA A 18 -51.62 18.66 -56.25
CA ALA A 18 -51.15 19.61 -55.25
C ALA A 18 -49.86 19.03 -54.61
N LEU A 19 -48.72 19.58 -55.00
CA LEU A 19 -47.44 19.35 -54.32
C LEU A 19 -47.52 20.04 -52.95
N VAL A 20 -47.67 19.27 -51.92
CA VAL A 20 -47.38 19.74 -50.53
C VAL A 20 -45.93 19.28 -50.16
N SER A 21 -45.02 20.25 -50.25
CA SER A 21 -43.65 20.08 -49.70
C SER A 21 -43.73 19.98 -48.19
N PHE A 22 -43.62 18.77 -47.66
CA PHE A 22 -43.30 18.58 -46.25
C PHE A 22 -41.80 18.85 -46.07
N MET A 23 -41.44 20.04 -45.58
CA MET A 23 -40.16 20.29 -44.97
C MET A 23 -40.08 19.46 -43.68
N LEU A 24 -39.38 18.32 -43.74
CA LEU A 24 -38.93 17.62 -42.55
C LEU A 24 -37.85 18.51 -41.87
N CYS A 25 -38.25 19.33 -40.91
CA CYS A 25 -37.30 19.84 -39.92
C CYS A 25 -36.82 18.64 -39.09
N ALA A 26 -35.69 18.05 -39.46
CA ALA A 26 -34.94 17.17 -38.59
C ALA A 26 -34.45 18.02 -37.43
N ALA A 27 -35.18 18.06 -36.31
CA ALA A 27 -34.67 18.50 -35.05
C ALA A 27 -33.51 17.55 -34.71
N VAL A 28 -32.27 18.01 -34.89
CA VAL A 28 -31.07 17.36 -34.37
C VAL A 28 -31.17 17.56 -32.87
N PHE A 29 -31.83 16.63 -32.19
CA PHE A 29 -31.64 16.50 -30.75
C PHE A 29 -30.17 16.14 -30.54
N PRO A 30 -29.42 16.90 -29.73
CA PRO A 30 -28.09 16.47 -29.33
C PRO A 30 -28.26 15.10 -28.66
N ILE A 31 -27.66 14.08 -29.25
CA ILE A 31 -27.50 12.78 -28.60
C ILE A 31 -26.76 13.11 -27.28
N PRO A 32 -27.36 12.85 -26.10
CA PRO A 32 -26.62 13.05 -24.87
C PRO A 32 -25.35 12.23 -24.99
N ASP A 33 -24.21 12.87 -24.74
CA ASP A 33 -22.91 12.24 -24.75
C ASP A 33 -23.03 10.86 -24.10
N LEU A 34 -22.80 9.84 -24.92
CA LEU A 34 -22.65 8.48 -24.42
C LEU A 34 -21.66 8.62 -23.26
N PHE A 35 -22.09 8.35 -22.04
CA PHE A 35 -21.30 8.43 -20.82
C PHE A 35 -19.92 7.89 -21.12
N SER A 36 -18.97 8.76 -21.40
CA SER A 36 -17.58 8.37 -21.45
C SER A 36 -17.27 7.86 -20.06
N LEU A 37 -16.95 6.58 -19.94
CA LEU A 37 -16.47 6.03 -18.69
C LEU A 37 -15.42 7.00 -18.17
N PRO A 38 -15.49 7.41 -16.88
CA PRO A 38 -14.54 8.39 -16.36
C PRO A 38 -13.14 7.89 -16.66
N GLN A 39 -12.30 8.76 -17.18
CA GLN A 39 -10.91 8.44 -17.51
C GLN A 39 -10.24 7.81 -16.29
N VAL A 40 -9.73 6.60 -16.44
CA VAL A 40 -9.09 5.87 -15.35
C VAL A 40 -7.63 6.31 -15.27
N ASN A 41 -7.30 7.12 -14.27
CA ASN A 41 -5.93 7.58 -14.01
C ASN A 41 -5.09 6.49 -13.37
N GLY A 42 -4.97 5.36 -14.02
CA GLY A 42 -4.25 4.18 -13.54
C GLY A 42 -4.05 3.11 -14.60
N SER A 43 -3.17 2.18 -14.29
CA SER A 43 -2.96 0.94 -15.05
C SER A 43 -2.57 -0.21 -14.13
N LEU A 44 -3.02 -1.41 -14.45
CA LEU A 44 -2.58 -2.65 -13.81
C LEU A 44 -1.82 -3.48 -14.85
N THR A 45 -0.55 -3.67 -14.64
CA THR A 45 0.36 -4.41 -15.52
C THR A 45 1.15 -5.44 -14.72
N TYR A 46 1.99 -6.22 -15.38
CA TYR A 46 2.84 -7.20 -14.72
C TYR A 46 4.29 -7.01 -15.18
N VAL A 47 5.22 -7.08 -14.24
CA VAL A 47 6.64 -7.29 -14.52
C VAL A 47 6.96 -8.70 -14.04
N GLU A 48 7.21 -9.59 -14.97
CA GLU A 48 7.21 -11.04 -14.70
C GLU A 48 5.92 -11.46 -13.96
N LYS A 49 6.04 -11.97 -12.75
CA LYS A 49 4.89 -12.38 -11.92
C LYS A 49 4.37 -11.32 -10.95
N ILE A 50 5.05 -10.17 -10.85
CA ILE A 50 4.68 -9.12 -9.91
C ILE A 50 3.63 -8.20 -10.52
N PRO A 51 2.42 -8.09 -9.95
CA PRO A 51 1.43 -7.13 -10.42
C PRO A 51 1.82 -5.71 -9.98
N ILE A 52 1.81 -4.79 -10.93
CA ILE A 52 2.16 -3.38 -10.76
C ILE A 52 0.90 -2.55 -10.99
N LEU A 53 0.40 -1.95 -9.93
CA LEU A 53 -0.68 -0.97 -10.00
C LEU A 53 -0.07 0.43 -10.02
N LYS A 54 -0.15 1.10 -11.16
CA LYS A 54 0.28 2.49 -11.30
C LYS A 54 -0.94 3.42 -11.24
N LEU A 55 -0.86 4.45 -10.38
CA LEU A 55 -1.92 5.43 -10.14
C LEU A 55 -1.34 6.83 -10.24
N TRP A 56 -2.08 7.76 -10.87
CA TRP A 56 -1.64 9.16 -10.99
C TRP A 56 -2.80 10.14 -10.83
N GLY A 57 -2.45 11.42 -10.58
CA GLY A 57 -3.39 12.50 -10.37
C GLY A 57 -3.78 12.73 -8.91
N THR A 58 -4.91 13.39 -8.71
CA THR A 58 -5.46 13.74 -7.40
C THR A 58 -5.84 12.50 -6.56
N PRO A 59 -6.02 12.63 -5.24
CA PRO A 59 -6.50 11.52 -4.40
C PRO A 59 -7.78 10.88 -4.94
N LYS A 60 -8.73 11.69 -5.42
CA LYS A 60 -9.98 11.23 -6.03
C LYS A 60 -9.74 10.37 -7.27
N GLU A 61 -8.90 10.84 -8.19
CA GLU A 61 -8.57 10.12 -9.42
C GLU A 61 -7.82 8.81 -9.14
N GLN A 62 -6.82 8.85 -8.25
CA GLN A 62 -6.08 7.66 -7.82
C GLN A 62 -6.99 6.65 -7.14
N GLY A 63 -7.87 7.09 -6.24
CA GLY A 63 -8.82 6.22 -5.56
C GLY A 63 -9.78 5.54 -6.53
N PHE A 64 -10.40 6.30 -7.45
CA PHE A 64 -11.30 5.74 -8.45
C PHE A 64 -10.59 4.72 -9.34
N ALA A 65 -9.40 5.05 -9.84
CA ALA A 65 -8.60 4.14 -10.66
C ALA A 65 -8.22 2.86 -9.90
N TYR A 66 -7.86 2.98 -8.62
CA TYR A 66 -7.56 1.83 -7.77
C TYR A 66 -8.77 0.88 -7.71
N GLY A 67 -9.95 1.40 -7.35
CA GLY A 67 -11.18 0.61 -7.27
C GLY A 67 -11.57 -0.02 -8.60
N MET A 68 -11.49 0.73 -9.69
CA MET A 68 -11.78 0.25 -11.05
C MET A 68 -10.89 -0.90 -11.48
N LEU A 69 -9.59 -0.79 -11.22
CA LEU A 69 -8.59 -1.76 -11.71
C LEU A 69 -8.47 -3.00 -10.82
N THR A 70 -8.85 -2.90 -9.54
CA THR A 70 -8.62 -3.98 -8.57
C THR A 70 -9.85 -4.34 -7.73
N GLY A 71 -11.04 -3.86 -8.06
CA GLY A 71 -12.26 -4.06 -7.28
C GLY A 71 -12.52 -5.53 -6.87
N PRO A 72 -12.49 -6.51 -7.80
CA PRO A 72 -12.66 -7.92 -7.46
C PRO A 72 -11.57 -8.43 -6.48
N LYS A 73 -10.32 -7.97 -6.63
CA LYS A 73 -9.22 -8.31 -5.73
C LYS A 73 -9.44 -7.76 -4.33
N ILE A 74 -9.92 -6.51 -4.22
CA ILE A 74 -10.23 -5.86 -2.94
C ILE A 74 -11.33 -6.63 -2.20
N ILE A 75 -12.40 -7.01 -2.90
CA ILE A 75 -13.49 -7.79 -2.31
C ILE A 75 -12.99 -9.15 -1.84
N ALA A 76 -12.15 -9.83 -2.63
CA ALA A 76 -11.58 -11.12 -2.27
C ALA A 76 -10.70 -11.03 -1.02
N VAL A 77 -9.79 -10.04 -0.96
CA VAL A 77 -8.93 -9.79 0.21
C VAL A 77 -9.80 -9.53 1.44
N PHE A 78 -10.72 -8.59 1.34
CA PHE A 78 -11.55 -8.16 2.47
C PHE A 78 -12.43 -9.30 3.01
N SER A 79 -13.11 -10.05 2.12
CA SER A 79 -13.95 -11.17 2.52
C SER A 79 -13.16 -12.24 3.24
N LYS A 80 -12.04 -12.67 2.67
CA LYS A 80 -11.22 -13.74 3.23
C LYS A 80 -10.43 -13.31 4.47
N PHE A 81 -10.06 -12.05 4.55
CA PHE A 81 -9.46 -11.48 5.73
C PHE A 81 -10.41 -11.55 6.94
N LEU A 82 -11.67 -11.15 6.77
CA LEU A 82 -12.68 -11.22 7.81
C LEU A 82 -13.10 -12.67 8.15
N GLU A 83 -13.15 -13.56 7.16
CA GLU A 83 -13.46 -14.98 7.36
C GLU A 83 -12.33 -15.71 8.10
N SER A 84 -11.11 -15.19 8.05
CA SER A 84 -9.99 -15.80 8.75
C SER A 84 -10.15 -15.62 10.26
N ASN A 85 -10.06 -16.72 11.02
CA ASN A 85 -10.10 -16.67 12.49
C ASN A 85 -8.88 -15.94 13.10
N ASN A 86 -7.95 -15.47 12.27
CA ASN A 86 -6.70 -14.83 12.72
C ASN A 86 -6.94 -13.49 13.42
N LEU A 87 -8.08 -12.86 13.18
CA LEU A 87 -8.47 -11.63 13.89
C LEU A 87 -9.16 -11.91 15.23
N GLY A 88 -9.67 -13.13 15.46
CA GLY A 88 -10.44 -13.48 16.64
C GLY A 88 -11.73 -12.65 16.78
N ILE A 89 -12.24 -12.05 15.70
CA ILE A 89 -13.45 -11.23 15.70
C ILE A 89 -14.55 -11.93 14.90
N ASN A 90 -15.76 -11.88 15.40
CA ASN A 90 -16.96 -12.30 14.67
C ASN A 90 -17.67 -11.07 14.05
N LYS A 91 -18.70 -11.35 13.23
CA LYS A 91 -19.49 -10.28 12.59
C LYS A 91 -20.01 -9.26 13.58
N ASN A 92 -20.58 -9.69 14.72
CA ASN A 92 -21.16 -8.77 15.70
C ASN A 92 -20.09 -7.86 16.30
N GLN A 93 -18.92 -8.40 16.64
CA GLN A 93 -17.80 -7.61 17.14
C GLN A 93 -17.29 -6.62 16.07
N TYR A 94 -17.24 -7.05 14.81
CA TYR A 94 -16.89 -6.14 13.72
C TYR A 94 -17.85 -4.96 13.64
N GLU A 95 -19.14 -5.21 13.60
CA GLU A 95 -20.18 -4.17 13.46
C GLU A 95 -20.36 -3.31 14.73
N SER A 96 -20.23 -3.90 15.93
CA SER A 96 -20.48 -3.19 17.19
C SER A 96 -19.26 -2.56 17.83
N THR A 97 -18.04 -2.97 17.43
CA THR A 97 -16.81 -2.49 18.07
C THR A 97 -15.84 -1.87 17.07
N ILE A 98 -15.52 -2.59 15.98
CA ILE A 98 -14.54 -2.09 15.00
C ILE A 98 -15.09 -0.88 14.25
N ILE A 99 -16.25 -0.99 13.63
CA ILE A 99 -16.83 0.11 12.85
C ILE A 99 -17.08 1.37 13.71
N PRO A 100 -17.73 1.31 14.88
CA PRO A 100 -17.83 2.48 15.73
C PRO A 100 -16.48 3.03 16.23
N GLY A 101 -15.50 2.15 16.42
CA GLY A 101 -14.14 2.52 16.84
C GLY A 101 -13.43 3.46 15.87
N LEU A 102 -13.79 3.44 14.58
CA LEU A 102 -13.22 4.33 13.56
C LEU A 102 -13.44 5.81 13.86
N SER A 103 -14.53 6.17 14.54
CA SER A 103 -14.83 7.55 14.94
C SER A 103 -13.81 8.16 15.93
N ARG A 104 -12.96 7.32 16.51
CA ARG A 104 -11.88 7.73 17.42
C ARG A 104 -10.60 8.10 16.69
N MET A 105 -10.51 7.78 15.41
CA MET A 105 -9.34 8.04 14.57
C MET A 105 -9.54 9.33 13.79
N LYS A 106 -8.44 10.03 13.56
CA LYS A 106 -8.41 11.18 12.65
C LYS A 106 -7.94 10.70 11.28
N ILE A 107 -8.76 10.94 10.28
CA ILE A 107 -8.43 10.64 8.88
C ILE A 107 -8.28 11.97 8.16
N GLU A 108 -7.19 12.12 7.42
CA GLU A 108 -7.00 13.30 6.59
C GLU A 108 -8.03 13.36 5.46
N PRO A 109 -8.61 14.52 5.16
CA PRO A 109 -9.64 14.66 4.12
C PRO A 109 -9.24 14.08 2.76
N ALA A 110 -7.97 14.21 2.37
CA ALA A 110 -7.47 13.65 1.12
C ALA A 110 -7.52 12.12 1.07
N TYR A 111 -7.23 11.45 2.19
CA TYR A 111 -7.33 9.99 2.27
C TYR A 111 -8.79 9.51 2.34
N GLU A 112 -9.64 10.29 3.00
CA GLU A 112 -11.08 10.02 3.00
C GLU A 112 -11.67 10.15 1.59
N GLU A 113 -11.31 11.20 0.85
CA GLU A 113 -11.70 11.39 -0.54
C GLU A 113 -11.22 10.24 -1.43
N GLU A 114 -9.96 9.81 -1.27
CA GLU A 114 -9.39 8.68 -2.01
C GLU A 114 -10.16 7.38 -1.76
N LEU A 115 -10.47 7.07 -0.50
CA LEU A 115 -11.22 5.86 -0.13
C LEU A 115 -12.67 5.90 -0.63
N ARG A 116 -13.33 7.06 -0.61
CA ARG A 116 -14.68 7.24 -1.20
C ARG A 116 -14.66 7.03 -2.70
N ALA A 117 -13.66 7.57 -3.38
CA ALA A 117 -13.49 7.38 -4.81
C ALA A 117 -13.14 5.91 -5.15
N MET A 118 -12.31 5.25 -4.33
CA MET A 118 -12.02 3.82 -4.46
C MET A 118 -13.30 2.99 -4.35
N PHE A 119 -14.16 3.29 -3.38
CA PHE A 119 -15.44 2.61 -3.24
C PHE A 119 -16.33 2.77 -4.49
N ALA A 120 -16.39 3.97 -5.08
CA ALA A 120 -17.09 4.21 -6.33
C ALA A 120 -16.49 3.39 -7.49
N GLY A 121 -15.17 3.33 -7.58
CA GLY A 121 -14.47 2.50 -8.59
C GLY A 121 -14.73 1.00 -8.42
N ILE A 122 -14.77 0.49 -7.18
CA ILE A 122 -15.12 -0.91 -6.90
C ILE A 122 -16.53 -1.22 -7.41
N ARG A 123 -17.51 -0.39 -7.08
CA ARG A 123 -18.90 -0.59 -7.54
C ARG A 123 -18.97 -0.63 -9.05
N ALA A 124 -18.34 0.31 -9.73
CA ALA A 124 -18.32 0.38 -11.19
C ALA A 124 -17.65 -0.87 -11.82
N SER A 125 -16.50 -1.33 -11.29
CA SER A 125 -15.75 -2.46 -11.84
C SER A 125 -16.43 -3.81 -11.63
N THR A 126 -17.21 -3.97 -10.56
CA THR A 126 -17.88 -5.22 -10.18
C THR A 126 -19.34 -5.27 -10.62
N LYS A 127 -19.82 -4.25 -11.33
CA LYS A 127 -21.25 -4.12 -11.71
C LYS A 127 -22.18 -4.27 -10.51
N GLU A 128 -21.83 -3.57 -9.42
CA GLU A 128 -22.55 -3.58 -8.13
C GLU A 128 -22.52 -4.93 -7.38
N ASN A 129 -21.80 -5.94 -7.86
CA ASN A 129 -21.63 -7.19 -7.11
C ASN A 129 -20.55 -7.04 -6.03
N ILE A 130 -20.93 -6.44 -4.92
CA ILE A 130 -20.06 -6.07 -3.79
C ILE A 130 -20.44 -6.78 -2.49
N HIS A 131 -21.07 -7.97 -2.59
CA HIS A 131 -21.51 -8.72 -1.42
C HIS A 131 -20.32 -9.31 -0.64
N ILE A 132 -20.33 -9.14 0.68
CA ILE A 132 -19.36 -9.70 1.62
C ILE A 132 -20.04 -10.80 2.43
N SER A 133 -19.72 -12.04 2.14
CA SER A 133 -20.37 -13.22 2.73
C SER A 133 -20.28 -13.26 4.26
N PHE A 134 -19.12 -12.94 4.82
CA PHE A 134 -18.93 -12.90 6.28
C PHE A 134 -19.86 -11.89 6.96
N LEU A 135 -20.07 -10.74 6.35
CA LEU A 135 -20.94 -9.69 6.86
C LEU A 135 -22.42 -9.90 6.51
N LYS A 136 -22.73 -10.82 5.57
CA LYS A 136 -24.06 -11.04 5.01
C LYS A 136 -24.73 -9.74 4.52
N ARG A 137 -23.95 -8.88 3.90
CA ARG A 137 -24.37 -7.60 3.31
C ARG A 137 -23.36 -7.10 2.30
N GLU A 138 -23.72 -6.08 1.56
CA GLU A 138 -22.81 -5.37 0.66
C GLU A 138 -21.68 -4.65 1.41
N LEU A 139 -20.54 -4.51 0.74
CA LEU A 139 -19.42 -3.68 1.14
C LEU A 139 -19.89 -2.23 1.31
N LYS A 140 -19.43 -1.57 2.36
CA LYS A 140 -19.66 -0.14 2.61
C LYS A 140 -18.34 0.62 2.57
N TYR A 141 -18.42 1.93 2.36
CA TYR A 141 -17.25 2.81 2.48
C TYR A 141 -16.51 2.63 3.82
N THR A 142 -17.28 2.49 4.93
CA THR A 142 -16.71 2.27 6.27
C THR A 142 -15.88 0.99 6.39
N ASP A 143 -16.15 -0.02 5.55
CA ASP A 143 -15.36 -1.24 5.53
C ASP A 143 -14.00 -1.00 4.88
N LEU A 144 -13.92 -0.19 3.82
CA LEU A 144 -12.64 0.22 3.23
C LEU A 144 -11.82 1.08 4.21
N LEU A 145 -12.50 1.94 4.96
CA LEU A 145 -11.86 2.70 6.03
C LEU A 145 -11.33 1.75 7.11
N ALA A 146 -12.13 0.77 7.54
CA ALA A 146 -11.73 -0.21 8.53
C ALA A 146 -10.47 -0.98 8.12
N ILE A 147 -10.40 -1.50 6.89
CA ILE A 147 -9.22 -2.27 6.47
C ILE A 147 -7.94 -1.42 6.44
N ASN A 148 -8.06 -0.12 6.18
CA ASN A 148 -6.93 0.81 6.20
C ASN A 148 -6.54 1.28 7.61
N CYS A 149 -7.35 0.98 8.62
CA CYS A 149 -7.14 1.32 10.03
C CYS A 149 -6.95 0.09 10.92
N LEU A 150 -7.37 -1.11 10.49
CA LEU A 150 -7.31 -2.34 11.30
C LEU A 150 -5.90 -2.72 11.74
N ASN A 151 -4.89 -2.38 10.96
CA ASN A 151 -3.50 -2.63 11.32
C ASN A 151 -3.05 -1.87 12.59
N ASP A 152 -3.82 -0.89 13.05
CA ASP A 152 -3.64 -0.30 14.37
C ASP A 152 -4.19 -1.21 15.50
N MET A 153 -4.87 -2.29 15.16
CA MET A 153 -5.47 -3.24 16.12
C MET A 153 -4.86 -4.65 16.06
N ILE A 154 -4.13 -4.97 15.00
CA ILE A 154 -3.51 -6.28 14.77
C ILE A 154 -1.99 -6.16 14.77
N ARG A 155 -1.31 -7.30 15.00
CA ARG A 155 0.15 -7.35 15.01
C ARG A 155 0.69 -8.17 13.87
N MET A 156 1.72 -7.64 13.20
CA MET A 156 2.50 -8.32 12.19
C MET A 156 3.93 -8.53 12.68
N GLY A 157 4.57 -9.60 12.22
CA GLY A 157 6.00 -9.80 12.37
C GLY A 157 6.76 -9.03 11.28
N CYS A 158 7.91 -8.50 11.62
CA CYS A 158 8.74 -7.79 10.65
C CYS A 158 10.21 -7.87 11.05
N SER A 159 11.09 -7.87 10.04
CA SER A 159 12.53 -7.74 10.25
C SER A 159 13.11 -6.84 9.15
N SER A 160 14.01 -5.94 9.52
CA SER A 160 14.79 -5.16 8.56
C SER A 160 16.24 -5.02 9.01
N VAL A 161 17.14 -5.01 8.04
CA VAL A 161 18.56 -4.71 8.22
C VAL A 161 19.01 -3.76 7.13
N SER A 162 19.57 -2.62 7.51
CA SER A 162 20.22 -1.66 6.62
C SER A 162 21.71 -1.68 6.85
N ALA A 163 22.50 -1.58 5.79
CA ALA A 163 23.97 -1.48 5.84
C ALA A 163 24.46 -0.46 4.80
N TRP A 164 25.58 0.21 5.09
CA TRP A 164 26.17 1.24 4.22
C TRP A 164 27.68 1.39 4.48
N GLY A 165 28.31 2.30 3.73
CA GLY A 165 29.70 2.66 3.92
C GLY A 165 30.64 1.45 3.87
N LYS A 166 31.53 1.35 4.84
CA LYS A 166 32.53 0.28 4.89
C LYS A 166 31.96 -1.14 5.00
N MET A 167 30.70 -1.30 5.39
CA MET A 167 30.03 -2.60 5.47
C MET A 167 29.55 -3.11 4.12
N THR A 168 29.29 -2.23 3.16
CA THR A 168 28.83 -2.62 1.81
C THR A 168 29.97 -2.72 0.81
N SER A 169 29.77 -3.49 -0.25
CA SER A 169 30.83 -3.72 -1.26
C SER A 169 31.16 -2.49 -2.13
N ASP A 170 30.21 -1.59 -2.27
CA ASP A 170 30.32 -0.36 -3.08
C ASP A 170 30.14 0.93 -2.26
N GLY A 171 30.03 0.83 -0.93
CA GLY A 171 29.81 1.95 -0.03
C GLY A 171 28.37 2.45 0.04
N LEU A 172 27.50 2.03 -0.86
CA LEU A 172 26.12 2.52 -0.97
C LEU A 172 25.16 1.81 0.00
N PRO A 173 24.15 2.52 0.53
CA PRO A 173 23.13 1.93 1.40
C PRO A 173 22.34 0.81 0.72
N ARG A 174 22.05 -0.22 1.50
CA ARG A 174 21.10 -1.29 1.17
C ARG A 174 20.25 -1.58 2.38
N ILE A 175 19.00 -1.89 2.14
CA ILE A 175 18.10 -2.35 3.19
C ILE A 175 17.29 -3.54 2.71
N GLY A 176 17.23 -4.57 3.56
CA GLY A 176 16.34 -5.72 3.41
C GLY A 176 15.20 -5.70 4.41
N ARG A 177 14.05 -6.19 4.00
CA ARG A 177 12.84 -6.30 4.82
C ARG A 177 12.09 -7.59 4.56
N ASN A 178 11.66 -8.25 5.64
CA ASN A 178 10.58 -9.24 5.67
C ASN A 178 9.34 -8.64 6.33
N ASN A 179 8.17 -8.94 5.76
CA ASN A 179 6.88 -8.69 6.36
C ASN A 179 6.19 -10.03 6.63
N ASP A 180 6.01 -10.36 7.89
CA ASP A 180 5.56 -11.68 8.33
C ASP A 180 4.18 -11.58 8.96
N TRP A 181 3.28 -12.53 8.63
CA TRP A 181 1.97 -12.63 9.24
C TRP A 181 1.36 -14.02 9.05
N HIS A 182 0.08 -14.16 9.44
CA HIS A 182 -0.66 -15.39 9.26
C HIS A 182 -0.96 -15.67 7.78
N GLN A 183 -1.00 -16.94 7.41
CA GLN A 183 -1.33 -17.35 6.06
C GLN A 183 -2.82 -17.10 5.78
N ILE A 184 -3.12 -16.25 4.81
CA ILE A 184 -4.45 -16.01 4.28
C ILE A 184 -4.35 -16.09 2.75
N PRO A 185 -4.83 -17.17 2.10
CA PRO A 185 -4.61 -17.38 0.65
C PRO A 185 -4.99 -16.19 -0.22
N ALA A 186 -6.14 -15.57 0.01
CA ALA A 186 -6.54 -14.40 -0.77
C ALA A 186 -5.64 -13.19 -0.59
N MET A 187 -4.93 -13.04 0.54
CA MET A 187 -3.91 -12.01 0.69
C MET A 187 -2.68 -12.33 -0.14
N ILE A 188 -2.27 -13.62 -0.19
CA ILE A 188 -1.14 -14.07 -1.02
C ILE A 188 -1.40 -13.73 -2.49
N GLU A 189 -2.58 -14.12 -3.00
CA GLU A 189 -2.96 -13.96 -4.42
C GLU A 189 -3.20 -12.51 -4.84
N ASN A 190 -3.40 -11.59 -3.89
CA ASN A 190 -3.76 -10.21 -4.15
C ASN A 190 -2.76 -9.21 -3.58
N GLN A 191 -1.51 -9.63 -3.41
CA GLN A 191 -0.38 -8.71 -3.19
C GLN A 191 -0.05 -8.00 -4.49
N LEU A 192 0.43 -6.75 -4.37
CA LEU A 192 0.82 -5.95 -5.53
C LEU A 192 1.84 -4.87 -5.14
N VAL A 193 2.55 -4.40 -6.13
CA VAL A 193 3.37 -3.19 -6.03
C VAL A 193 2.53 -2.02 -6.51
N VAL A 194 2.39 -0.99 -5.69
CA VAL A 194 1.63 0.22 -6.01
C VAL A 194 2.58 1.37 -6.26
N ALA A 195 2.58 1.91 -7.47
CA ALA A 195 3.28 3.14 -7.84
C ALA A 195 2.27 4.31 -7.80
N ARG A 196 2.55 5.34 -7.00
CA ARG A 196 1.69 6.52 -6.82
C ARG A 196 2.39 7.76 -7.28
N ILE A 197 1.75 8.50 -8.18
CA ILE A 197 2.28 9.71 -8.79
C ILE A 197 1.27 10.83 -8.54
N PRO A 198 1.45 11.59 -7.44
CA PRO A 198 0.59 12.73 -7.14
C PRO A 198 0.81 13.84 -8.16
N PRO A 199 -0.15 14.76 -8.33
CA PRO A 199 0.03 15.88 -9.24
C PRO A 199 1.11 16.83 -8.72
N PRO A 200 1.93 17.46 -9.59
CA PRO A 200 3.07 18.28 -9.18
C PRO A 200 2.71 19.42 -8.21
N GLU A 201 1.54 20.04 -8.39
CA GLU A 201 1.03 21.11 -7.55
C GLU A 201 0.72 20.69 -6.11
N SER A 202 0.63 19.41 -5.83
CA SER A 202 0.40 18.90 -4.48
C SER A 202 1.60 19.05 -3.55
N GLY A 203 2.80 19.25 -4.12
CA GLY A 203 4.07 19.25 -3.37
C GLY A 203 4.45 17.90 -2.77
N LYS A 204 3.72 16.83 -3.07
CA LYS A 204 3.99 15.47 -2.59
C LYS A 204 4.92 14.72 -3.53
N LEU A 205 5.75 13.86 -2.96
CA LEU A 205 6.67 13.01 -3.70
C LEU A 205 5.96 11.75 -4.20
N ALA A 206 6.31 11.33 -5.42
CA ALA A 206 5.89 10.05 -5.93
C ALA A 206 6.62 8.90 -5.21
N PHE A 207 5.95 7.76 -5.04
CA PHE A 207 6.53 6.60 -4.36
C PHE A 207 5.99 5.27 -4.87
N VAL A 208 6.74 4.21 -4.58
CA VAL A 208 6.35 2.81 -4.82
C VAL A 208 6.26 2.10 -3.47
N SER A 209 5.21 1.32 -3.27
CA SER A 209 5.03 0.49 -2.07
C SER A 209 4.65 -0.95 -2.42
N VAL A 210 4.99 -1.89 -1.54
CA VAL A 210 4.48 -3.27 -1.59
C VAL A 210 3.33 -3.39 -0.62
N SER A 211 2.19 -3.90 -1.08
CA SER A 211 0.95 -3.89 -0.33
C SER A 211 -0.02 -4.99 -0.77
N TRP A 212 -1.22 -4.98 -0.24
CA TRP A 212 -2.36 -5.80 -0.65
C TRP A 212 -3.44 -4.92 -1.28
N ALA A 213 -4.24 -5.51 -2.16
CA ALA A 213 -5.33 -4.80 -2.79
C ALA A 213 -6.29 -4.16 -1.76
N GLY A 214 -6.58 -2.87 -1.93
CA GLY A 214 -7.45 -2.07 -1.04
C GLY A 214 -6.72 -1.26 0.02
N ILE A 215 -5.41 -1.46 0.20
CA ILE A 215 -4.61 -0.68 1.15
C ILE A 215 -4.05 0.56 0.46
N ILE A 216 -4.33 1.74 1.00
CA ILE A 216 -3.80 3.01 0.48
C ILE A 216 -2.60 3.55 1.27
N GLY A 217 -2.34 3.01 2.45
CA GLY A 217 -1.21 3.38 3.29
C GLY A 217 0.13 2.80 2.82
N CYS A 218 1.20 3.07 3.57
CA CYS A 218 2.54 2.57 3.27
C CYS A 218 3.17 1.91 4.51
N ILE A 219 3.69 0.68 4.34
CA ILE A 219 4.46 -0.03 5.37
C ILE A 219 5.82 -0.51 4.86
N THR A 220 5.99 -0.54 3.55
CA THR A 220 7.22 -0.91 2.83
C THR A 220 7.24 -0.15 1.54
N GLY A 221 8.17 0.77 1.34
CA GLY A 221 8.21 1.56 0.10
C GLY A 221 9.46 2.39 -0.06
N MET A 222 9.61 2.93 -1.27
CA MET A 222 10.67 3.88 -1.64
C MET A 222 10.08 5.01 -2.46
N ASN A 223 10.46 6.26 -2.16
CA ASN A 223 10.02 7.41 -2.96
C ASN A 223 11.00 7.76 -4.09
N GLU A 224 10.60 8.68 -4.95
CA GLU A 224 11.38 9.15 -6.10
C GLU A 224 12.75 9.76 -5.74
N LYS A 225 12.93 10.14 -4.47
CA LYS A 225 14.21 10.66 -3.95
C LYS A 225 15.09 9.57 -3.35
N GLY A 226 14.67 8.30 -3.38
CA GLY A 226 15.42 7.17 -2.83
C GLY A 226 15.25 6.96 -1.32
N ILE A 227 14.39 7.71 -0.66
CA ILE A 227 14.07 7.44 0.75
C ILE A 227 13.31 6.11 0.84
N VAL A 228 13.81 5.18 1.65
CA VAL A 228 13.15 3.91 1.93
C VAL A 228 12.51 3.94 3.31
N LEU A 229 11.27 3.48 3.37
CA LEU A 229 10.48 3.36 4.58
C LEU A 229 10.13 1.90 4.83
N THR A 230 10.36 1.42 6.06
CA THR A 230 9.88 0.12 6.54
C THR A 230 9.27 0.25 7.93
N SER A 231 8.12 -0.37 8.13
CA SER A 231 7.35 -0.33 9.39
C SER A 231 7.41 -1.67 10.10
N HIS A 232 7.49 -1.64 11.44
CA HIS A 232 7.52 -2.82 12.29
C HIS A 232 6.61 -2.61 13.49
N ASP A 233 5.81 -3.60 13.83
CA ASP A 233 5.01 -3.56 15.03
C ASP A 233 5.93 -3.67 16.25
N ALA A 234 5.75 -2.79 17.23
CA ALA A 234 6.47 -2.88 18.49
C ALA A 234 5.52 -3.34 19.61
N SER A 235 5.99 -4.24 20.46
CA SER A 235 5.23 -4.71 21.61
C SER A 235 5.24 -3.66 22.72
N GLY A 236 4.11 -3.47 23.41
CA GLY A 236 4.13 -2.80 24.67
C GLY A 236 3.05 -1.79 25.01
N LEU A 237 2.19 -1.42 24.05
CA LEU A 237 0.99 -0.67 24.41
C LEU A 237 -0.22 -1.44 23.93
N SER A 238 -1.06 -1.77 24.89
CA SER A 238 -2.47 -1.90 24.60
C SER A 238 -2.87 -0.60 23.92
N PRO A 239 -3.61 -0.62 22.81
CA PRO A 239 -4.24 0.57 22.29
C PRO A 239 -5.23 1.03 23.35
N SER A 240 -4.73 1.70 24.37
CA SER A 240 -5.60 2.43 25.26
C SER A 240 -6.28 3.39 24.33
N VAL A 241 -7.55 3.23 24.25
CA VAL A 241 -8.55 3.87 23.45
C VAL A 241 -8.40 5.38 23.52
N ARG A 242 -7.35 5.93 22.90
CA ARG A 242 -7.16 7.38 22.77
C ARG A 242 -8.04 7.86 21.64
N THR A 243 -8.78 8.89 21.89
CA THR A 243 -9.52 9.61 20.87
C THR A 243 -8.55 10.55 20.14
N GLY A 244 -8.63 10.59 18.82
CA GLY A 244 -7.92 11.60 18.03
C GLY A 244 -6.51 11.21 17.61
N PHE A 245 -6.16 9.93 17.61
CA PHE A 245 -4.93 9.43 16.99
C PHE A 245 -5.10 9.21 15.48
N TYR A 246 -3.98 9.10 14.78
CA TYR A 246 -3.94 8.85 13.33
C TYR A 246 -3.56 7.41 13.04
N PRO A 247 -4.22 6.73 12.05
CA PRO A 247 -3.81 5.42 11.59
C PRO A 247 -2.37 5.46 11.08
N TYR A 248 -1.53 4.55 11.60
CA TYR A 248 -0.10 4.64 11.32
C TYR A 248 0.26 4.40 9.85
N MET A 249 -0.47 3.53 9.13
CA MET A 249 -0.20 3.28 7.71
C MET A 249 -0.42 4.52 6.85
N LEU A 250 -1.45 5.32 7.17
CA LEU A 250 -1.72 6.59 6.51
C LEU A 250 -0.71 7.66 6.93
N THR A 251 -0.30 7.68 8.20
CA THR A 251 0.78 8.54 8.69
C THR A 251 2.11 8.23 7.98
N PHE A 252 2.43 6.96 7.80
CA PHE A 252 3.67 6.55 7.12
C PHE A 252 3.63 6.81 5.61
N ARG A 253 2.45 6.81 5.02
CA ARG A 253 2.27 7.31 3.66
C ARG A 253 2.60 8.81 3.59
N ASP A 254 2.14 9.62 4.54
CA ASP A 254 2.51 11.05 4.56
C ASP A 254 4.02 11.25 4.75
N VAL A 255 4.66 10.40 5.57
CA VAL A 255 6.12 10.40 5.72
C VAL A 255 6.81 10.15 4.37
N ILE A 256 6.44 9.10 3.63
CA ILE A 256 7.12 8.76 2.37
C ILE A 256 6.84 9.79 1.27
N GLU A 257 5.65 10.41 1.28
CA GLU A 257 5.26 11.45 0.34
C GLU A 257 5.91 12.82 0.61
N SER A 258 6.52 13.04 1.79
CA SER A 258 7.06 14.36 2.18
C SER A 258 8.55 14.37 2.54
N THR A 259 9.20 13.19 2.57
CA THR A 259 10.58 13.09 3.08
C THR A 259 11.60 13.16 1.95
N SER A 260 12.54 14.12 2.07
CA SER A 260 13.69 14.30 1.17
C SER A 260 15.01 14.03 1.89
N PRO A 261 16.07 13.56 1.19
CA PRO A 261 17.33 13.13 1.82
C PRO A 261 17.96 14.15 2.76
N GLY A 262 18.16 15.38 2.32
CA GLY A 262 18.83 16.43 3.12
C GLY A 262 18.09 16.87 4.38
N THR A 263 16.81 16.56 4.51
CA THR A 263 15.96 16.92 5.65
C THR A 263 15.21 15.71 6.22
N ALA A 264 15.65 14.50 5.93
CA ALA A 264 14.88 13.28 6.19
C ALA A 264 14.43 13.15 7.65
N VAL A 265 15.36 13.27 8.60
CA VAL A 265 15.02 13.15 10.03
C VAL A 265 14.00 14.21 10.44
N LYS A 266 14.21 15.46 10.04
CA LYS A 266 13.30 16.56 10.34
C LYS A 266 11.92 16.38 9.71
N ASN A 267 11.84 16.01 8.45
CA ASN A 267 10.56 15.77 7.77
C ASN A 267 9.73 14.67 8.50
N VAL A 268 10.38 13.58 8.87
CA VAL A 268 9.70 12.51 9.63
C VAL A 268 9.24 13.01 10.99
N GLU A 269 10.08 13.72 11.74
CA GLU A 269 9.69 14.30 13.03
C GLU A 269 8.48 15.23 12.90
N ASP A 270 8.50 16.11 11.90
CA ASP A 270 7.42 17.08 11.69
C ASP A 270 6.07 16.37 11.38
N VAL A 271 6.09 15.26 10.63
CA VAL A 271 4.90 14.43 10.41
C VAL A 271 4.47 13.76 11.71
N LEU A 272 5.38 13.10 12.43
CA LEU A 272 5.05 12.34 13.63
C LEU A 272 4.57 13.21 14.79
N LYS A 273 5.05 14.46 14.90
CA LYS A 273 4.56 15.44 15.89
C LYS A 273 3.11 15.86 15.61
N ARG A 274 2.74 15.99 14.34
CA ARG A 274 1.36 16.32 13.95
C ARG A 274 0.41 15.13 13.99
N ARG A 275 0.93 13.91 13.78
CA ARG A 275 0.14 12.68 13.62
C ARG A 275 0.53 11.65 14.65
N VAL A 276 -0.01 11.82 15.84
CA VAL A 276 0.29 10.92 16.97
C VAL A 276 -0.29 9.53 16.70
N SER A 277 0.56 8.51 16.82
CA SER A 277 0.16 7.10 16.72
C SER A 277 -0.61 6.65 17.97
N GLY A 278 -1.61 5.80 17.79
CA GLY A 278 -2.33 5.15 18.90
C GLY A 278 -1.70 3.85 19.38
N ILE A 279 -0.69 3.33 18.69
CA ILE A 279 -0.10 2.00 18.92
C ILE A 279 1.41 2.02 18.76
N GLY A 280 2.08 1.09 19.43
CA GLY A 280 3.53 0.93 19.35
C GLY A 280 4.01 0.48 17.97
N LYS A 281 4.89 1.27 17.35
CA LYS A 281 5.49 0.99 16.03
C LYS A 281 6.95 1.43 16.03
N ASN A 282 7.74 0.72 15.23
CA ASN A 282 9.05 1.18 14.78
C ASN A 282 8.97 1.57 13.33
N LEU A 283 9.34 2.79 13.01
CA LEU A 283 9.48 3.30 11.66
C LEU A 283 10.96 3.42 11.33
N MET A 284 11.47 2.60 10.42
CA MET A 284 12.84 2.69 9.95
C MET A 284 12.90 3.40 8.61
N ILE A 285 13.75 4.41 8.53
CA ILE A 285 14.07 5.15 7.32
C ILE A 285 15.49 4.85 6.92
N THR A 286 15.73 4.52 5.65
CA THR A 286 17.06 4.45 5.03
C THR A 286 17.18 5.52 3.99
N ILE A 287 18.29 6.25 4.01
CA ILE A 287 18.53 7.49 3.27
C ILE A 287 19.65 7.23 2.26
N PRO A 288 19.53 7.67 1.00
CA PRO A 288 20.60 7.56 0.01
C PRO A 288 21.81 8.40 0.41
N THR A 289 22.97 8.12 -0.18
CA THR A 289 24.22 8.87 0.04
C THR A 289 24.10 10.33 -0.42
N GLY A 290 25.06 11.16 0.02
CA GLY A 290 25.13 12.58 -0.40
C GLY A 290 24.22 13.51 0.40
N SER A 291 23.58 13.04 1.47
CA SER A 291 22.88 13.89 2.44
C SER A 291 23.72 14.07 3.71
N ASP A 292 23.66 15.27 4.28
CA ASP A 292 24.20 15.53 5.62
C ASP A 292 23.32 14.81 6.65
N GLY A 293 23.83 13.75 7.26
CA GLY A 293 23.07 13.00 8.27
C GLY A 293 23.30 11.49 8.25
N PRO A 294 22.59 10.76 9.09
CA PRO A 294 22.75 9.30 9.19
C PRO A 294 22.17 8.61 7.97
N ALA A 295 22.82 7.54 7.50
CA ALA A 295 22.30 6.72 6.41
C ALA A 295 21.01 5.93 6.78
N ALA A 296 20.72 5.76 8.07
CA ALA A 296 19.48 5.16 8.54
C ALA A 296 19.13 5.66 9.95
N VAL A 297 17.84 5.68 10.26
CA VAL A 297 17.29 6.01 11.58
C VAL A 297 16.05 5.19 11.85
N VAL A 298 15.81 4.80 13.10
CA VAL A 298 14.56 4.19 13.55
C VAL A 298 13.86 5.17 14.50
N PHE A 299 12.60 5.44 14.22
CA PHE A 299 11.69 6.14 15.12
C PHE A 299 10.89 5.09 15.89
N GLU A 300 11.07 5.03 17.18
CA GLU A 300 10.33 4.15 18.09
C GLU A 300 9.13 4.93 18.63
N LEU A 301 7.90 4.59 18.15
CA LEU A 301 6.67 5.33 18.43
C LEU A 301 5.77 4.54 19.38
N ASP A 302 5.20 5.21 20.38
CA ASP A 302 4.15 4.62 21.21
C ASP A 302 3.00 5.59 21.53
N GLY A 303 3.07 6.82 20.98
CA GLY A 303 2.06 7.86 21.18
C GLY A 303 1.98 8.39 22.62
N ASP A 304 2.91 8.05 23.50
CA ASP A 304 3.01 8.63 24.84
C ASP A 304 3.62 10.03 24.76
N LEU A 305 2.75 11.04 24.75
CA LEU A 305 3.15 12.45 24.62
C LEU A 305 3.87 12.98 25.89
N THR A 306 3.86 12.26 26.99
CA THR A 306 4.65 12.62 28.19
C THR A 306 6.12 12.33 28.00
N LYS A 307 6.50 11.57 26.96
CA LYS A 307 7.85 11.20 26.60
C LYS A 307 8.16 11.63 25.18
N GLU A 308 9.03 12.62 25.00
CA GLU A 308 9.62 12.99 23.74
C GLU A 308 8.62 13.09 22.56
N SER A 309 7.49 13.77 22.76
CA SER A 309 6.47 13.97 21.70
C SER A 309 5.87 12.67 21.13
N GLY A 310 5.91 11.57 21.85
CA GLY A 310 5.30 10.29 21.46
C GLY A 310 6.20 9.36 20.65
N PHE A 311 7.46 9.72 20.40
CA PHE A 311 8.46 8.88 19.74
C PHE A 311 9.88 9.20 20.23
N THR A 312 10.80 8.26 20.02
CA THR A 312 12.23 8.39 20.30
C THR A 312 13.02 7.98 19.06
N LYS A 313 14.08 8.72 18.72
CA LYS A 313 14.96 8.41 17.59
C LYS A 313 16.09 7.49 18.01
N ARG A 314 16.29 6.41 17.26
CA ARG A 314 17.44 5.52 17.44
C ARG A 314 18.34 5.59 16.21
N PHE A 315 19.52 6.11 16.42
CA PHE A 315 20.59 6.19 15.45
C PHE A 315 21.51 4.97 15.51
N PRO A 316 22.28 4.67 14.46
CA PRO A 316 23.39 3.74 14.54
C PRO A 316 24.41 4.25 15.58
N ARG A 317 25.20 3.37 16.18
CA ARG A 317 26.35 3.80 16.95
C ARG A 317 27.39 4.41 16.00
N GLU A 318 28.24 5.32 16.48
CA GLU A 318 29.24 6.00 15.63
C GLU A 318 30.16 5.04 14.85
N SER A 319 30.50 3.89 15.45
CA SER A 319 31.30 2.85 14.80
C SER A 319 30.53 1.99 13.81
N ASP A 320 29.19 1.99 13.87
CA ASP A 320 28.37 1.05 13.14
C ASP A 320 27.96 1.61 11.78
N SER A 321 28.17 0.84 10.73
CA SER A 321 27.67 1.11 9.38
C SER A 321 26.49 0.19 9.03
N TYR A 322 25.66 -0.11 10.03
CA TYR A 322 24.41 -0.88 9.89
C TYR A 322 23.40 -0.50 10.97
N LEU A 323 22.14 -0.79 10.71
CA LEU A 323 21.03 -0.62 11.65
C LEU A 323 20.03 -1.75 11.46
N ILE A 324 19.53 -2.30 12.57
CA ILE A 324 18.59 -3.43 12.58
C ILE A 324 17.29 -2.98 13.24
N CYS A 325 16.16 -3.42 12.71
CA CYS A 325 14.84 -3.17 13.27
C CYS A 325 13.98 -4.42 13.22
N THR A 326 13.33 -4.75 14.35
CA THR A 326 12.35 -5.82 14.48
C THR A 326 11.17 -5.36 15.34
N ASN A 327 10.41 -6.28 15.93
CA ASN A 327 9.14 -5.99 16.61
C ASN A 327 9.26 -5.62 18.10
N HIS A 328 10.28 -4.87 18.48
CA HIS A 328 10.43 -4.38 19.86
C HIS A 328 11.19 -3.05 19.90
N PHE A 329 10.91 -2.25 20.91
CA PHE A 329 11.67 -1.04 21.19
C PHE A 329 13.06 -1.40 21.72
N ARG A 330 14.05 -0.54 21.48
CA ARG A 330 15.42 -0.70 21.97
C ARG A 330 15.83 0.40 22.94
N ILE A 331 15.22 1.58 22.82
CA ILE A 331 15.56 2.74 23.66
C ILE A 331 14.33 3.40 24.30
N ARG A 332 13.16 3.37 23.64
CA ARG A 332 11.95 4.00 24.19
C ARG A 332 11.38 3.26 25.39
N LYS A 333 11.49 1.95 25.41
CA LYS A 333 11.25 1.07 26.54
C LYS A 333 12.36 0.04 26.57
N GLU A 334 12.83 -0.31 27.76
CA GLU A 334 13.73 -1.44 27.90
C GLU A 334 13.04 -2.70 27.37
N PRO A 335 13.65 -3.41 26.45
CA PRO A 335 13.08 -4.64 25.94
C PRO A 335 13.06 -5.69 27.04
N SER A 336 11.94 -6.39 27.20
CA SER A 336 11.81 -7.57 28.07
C SER A 336 12.63 -8.78 27.56
N GLY A 337 13.61 -8.56 26.72
CA GLY A 337 14.45 -9.55 26.04
C GLY A 337 14.79 -9.12 24.63
N THR A 338 15.58 -9.94 23.94
CA THR A 338 15.93 -9.76 22.53
C THR A 338 15.22 -10.84 21.73
N CYS A 339 14.48 -10.47 20.68
CA CYS A 339 13.91 -11.49 19.80
C CYS A 339 15.02 -12.17 18.98
N GLU A 340 14.87 -13.46 18.74
CA GLU A 340 15.86 -14.27 18.01
C GLU A 340 16.25 -13.66 16.66
N ARG A 341 15.29 -13.11 15.90
CA ARG A 341 15.56 -12.48 14.62
C ARG A 341 16.51 -11.28 14.73
N TYR A 342 16.35 -10.48 15.79
CA TYR A 342 17.26 -9.36 16.05
C TYR A 342 18.65 -9.87 16.43
N ALA A 343 18.73 -10.91 17.28
CA ALA A 343 20.00 -11.51 17.68
C ALA A 343 20.77 -12.10 16.51
N LEU A 344 20.09 -12.88 15.65
CA LEU A 344 20.67 -13.46 14.43
C LEU A 344 21.20 -12.39 13.47
N LEU A 345 20.41 -11.36 13.20
CA LEU A 345 20.86 -10.25 12.36
C LEU A 345 22.05 -9.52 12.96
N LEU A 346 22.04 -9.28 14.27
CA LEU A 346 23.12 -8.59 14.97
C LEU A 346 24.42 -9.41 14.93
N GLU A 347 24.35 -10.71 15.20
CA GLU A 347 25.49 -11.62 15.10
C GLU A 347 26.07 -11.66 13.70
N SER A 348 25.17 -11.82 12.69
CA SER A 348 25.58 -11.82 11.29
C SER A 348 26.24 -10.51 10.84
N MET A 349 25.75 -9.36 11.32
CA MET A 349 26.37 -8.08 10.99
C MET A 349 27.69 -7.87 11.70
N LYS A 350 27.83 -8.32 12.96
CA LYS A 350 29.10 -8.26 13.72
C LYS A 350 30.19 -9.18 13.16
N SER A 351 29.82 -10.28 12.51
CA SER A 351 30.79 -11.20 11.91
C SER A 351 31.44 -10.66 10.64
N ILE A 352 30.95 -9.55 10.09
CA ILE A 352 31.52 -8.92 8.89
C ILE A 352 32.67 -8.03 9.31
N ASP A 353 33.90 -8.34 8.86
CA ASP A 353 35.03 -7.44 9.00
C ASP A 353 34.95 -6.32 7.93
N PRO A 354 34.75 -5.07 8.35
CA PRO A 354 34.59 -3.96 7.42
C PRO A 354 35.91 -3.59 6.70
N ASN A 355 37.04 -4.10 7.14
CA ASN A 355 38.36 -3.80 6.55
C ASN A 355 38.77 -4.79 5.45
N THR A 356 38.04 -5.89 5.30
CA THR A 356 38.29 -6.88 4.25
C THR A 356 37.27 -6.76 3.12
N ALA A 357 37.68 -7.13 1.91
CA ALA A 357 36.75 -7.22 0.76
C ALA A 357 35.83 -8.45 0.85
N VAL A 358 36.22 -9.41 1.67
CA VAL A 358 35.52 -10.69 1.83
C VAL A 358 34.30 -10.50 2.73
N ASN A 359 33.16 -11.07 2.33
CA ASN A 359 31.88 -11.08 3.08
C ASN A 359 31.18 -9.72 3.26
N LYS A 360 31.56 -8.67 2.53
CA LYS A 360 30.81 -7.41 2.55
C LYS A 360 29.34 -7.60 2.15
N VAL A 361 28.49 -6.70 2.64
CA VAL A 361 27.07 -6.74 2.37
C VAL A 361 26.80 -6.39 0.89
N THR A 362 26.26 -7.35 0.18
CA THR A 362 25.72 -7.23 -1.17
C THR A 362 24.21 -7.44 -1.12
N THR A 363 23.50 -7.15 -2.21
CA THR A 363 22.08 -7.48 -2.35
C THR A 363 21.82 -8.97 -2.08
N LYS A 364 22.68 -9.87 -2.61
CA LYS A 364 22.61 -11.31 -2.33
C LYS A 364 22.75 -11.62 -0.84
N ARG A 365 23.72 -11.00 -0.15
CA ARG A 365 23.92 -11.22 1.29
C ARG A 365 22.72 -10.78 2.11
N ILE A 366 22.07 -9.66 1.76
CA ILE A 366 20.82 -9.25 2.39
C ILE A 366 19.74 -10.33 2.23
N TRP A 367 19.57 -10.90 1.05
CA TRP A 367 18.60 -12.00 0.83
C TRP A 367 18.90 -13.23 1.72
N GLU A 368 20.15 -13.57 1.89
CA GLU A 368 20.58 -14.65 2.80
C GLU A 368 20.19 -14.36 4.25
N LEU A 369 20.36 -13.13 4.70
CA LEU A 369 19.93 -12.69 6.03
C LEU A 369 18.41 -12.75 6.19
N LEU A 370 17.65 -12.31 5.18
CA LEU A 370 16.18 -12.39 5.23
C LEU A 370 15.67 -13.83 5.32
N LYS A 371 16.32 -14.78 4.66
CA LYS A 371 15.99 -16.21 4.76
C LYS A 371 16.19 -16.77 6.17
N GLN A 372 17.20 -16.28 6.91
CA GLN A 372 17.51 -16.75 8.25
C GLN A 372 16.52 -16.27 9.32
N VAL A 373 15.76 -15.20 9.03
CA VAL A 373 14.86 -14.56 10.00
C VAL A 373 13.37 -14.73 9.69
N VAL A 374 13.03 -15.75 8.92
CA VAL A 374 11.65 -16.20 8.73
C VAL A 374 11.10 -16.71 10.07
N ILE A 375 9.84 -16.38 10.39
CA ILE A 375 9.21 -16.77 11.65
C ILE A 375 8.56 -18.16 11.50
N PRO A 376 9.00 -19.17 12.26
CA PRO A 376 8.33 -20.46 12.25
C PRO A 376 6.84 -20.36 12.61
N GLY A 377 5.98 -21.00 11.82
CA GLY A 377 4.52 -20.97 12.01
C GLY A 377 3.81 -19.73 11.49
N TRP A 378 4.55 -18.73 11.02
CA TRP A 378 4.04 -17.58 10.29
C TRP A 378 4.46 -17.67 8.82
N ARG A 379 3.97 -16.73 8.01
CA ARG A 379 4.35 -16.62 6.60
C ARG A 379 5.00 -15.28 6.35
N THR A 380 6.06 -15.26 5.56
CA THR A 380 6.64 -14.02 5.05
C THR A 380 5.93 -13.65 3.74
N HIS A 381 5.00 -12.69 3.82
CA HIS A 381 4.17 -12.27 2.69
C HIS A 381 4.97 -11.58 1.58
N HIS A 382 5.86 -10.68 1.96
CA HIS A 382 6.80 -10.10 1.01
C HIS A 382 8.18 -9.89 1.62
N SER A 383 9.19 -10.05 0.78
CA SER A 383 10.57 -9.69 1.06
C SER A 383 11.04 -8.71 0.01
N VAL A 384 11.72 -7.66 0.46
CA VAL A 384 12.22 -6.62 -0.43
C VAL A 384 13.65 -6.26 -0.06
N VAL A 385 14.51 -6.11 -1.05
CA VAL A 385 15.82 -5.46 -0.88
C VAL A 385 15.82 -4.19 -1.72
N PHE A 386 16.08 -3.05 -1.08
CA PHE A 386 16.21 -1.76 -1.76
C PHE A 386 17.67 -1.34 -1.89
N GLU A 387 17.98 -0.71 -3.00
CA GLU A 387 19.22 0.01 -3.29
C GLU A 387 18.86 1.50 -3.49
N PRO A 388 18.81 2.31 -2.40
CA PRO A 388 18.29 3.68 -2.40
C PRO A 388 18.91 4.59 -3.47
N ASP A 389 20.23 4.62 -3.58
CA ASP A 389 20.97 5.47 -4.52
C ASP A 389 20.67 5.14 -5.99
N LYS A 390 20.47 3.86 -6.28
CA LYS A 390 20.15 3.38 -7.62
C LYS A 390 18.65 3.43 -7.93
N LYS A 391 17.82 3.67 -6.91
CA LYS A 391 16.35 3.58 -6.97
C LYS A 391 15.87 2.24 -7.52
N ILE A 392 16.53 1.17 -7.09
CA ILE A 392 16.19 -0.21 -7.45
C ILE A 392 15.53 -0.88 -6.25
N MET A 393 14.50 -1.67 -6.52
CA MET A 393 13.92 -2.60 -5.56
C MET A 393 13.90 -4.02 -6.15
N HIS A 394 14.33 -4.97 -5.33
CA HIS A 394 14.20 -6.39 -5.61
C HIS A 394 13.08 -6.91 -4.73
N VAL A 395 11.98 -7.35 -5.32
CA VAL A 395 10.80 -7.77 -4.58
C VAL A 395 10.47 -9.23 -4.86
N ALA A 396 10.22 -9.99 -3.81
CA ALA A 396 9.62 -11.30 -3.88
C ALA A 396 8.32 -11.30 -3.06
N LEU A 397 7.27 -11.85 -3.64
CA LEU A 397 5.98 -12.07 -2.99
C LEU A 397 5.86 -13.55 -2.61
N GLU A 398 5.16 -13.81 -1.51
CA GLU A 398 4.83 -15.15 -1.06
C GLU A 398 4.08 -15.91 -2.17
N GLU A 399 4.42 -17.17 -2.32
CA GLU A 399 3.67 -18.15 -3.11
C GLU A 399 3.02 -19.17 -2.16
N ILE A 400 1.96 -19.83 -2.60
CA ILE A 400 1.30 -20.85 -1.78
C ILE A 400 2.33 -21.92 -1.36
N GLY A 401 2.50 -22.07 -0.06
CA GLY A 401 3.47 -23.03 0.50
C GLY A 401 4.92 -22.57 0.55
N LYS A 402 5.24 -21.35 0.11
CA LYS A 402 6.62 -20.86 0.05
C LYS A 402 6.74 -19.40 0.47
N ASP A 403 7.49 -19.13 1.53
CA ASP A 403 7.75 -17.80 2.05
C ASP A 403 8.49 -16.93 1.04
N ALA A 404 8.18 -15.64 1.03
CA ALA A 404 8.70 -14.68 0.06
C ALA A 404 10.24 -14.70 -0.11
N PRO A 405 11.10 -14.76 0.93
CA PRO A 405 12.55 -14.72 0.71
C PRO A 405 13.10 -15.96 -0.02
N PHE A 406 12.31 -17.05 -0.12
CA PHE A 406 12.67 -18.23 -0.91
C PHE A 406 12.07 -18.21 -2.31
N CYS A 407 11.15 -17.27 -2.62
CA CYS A 407 10.59 -17.09 -3.95
C CYS A 407 11.57 -16.35 -4.87
N GLN A 408 11.32 -16.41 -6.18
CA GLN A 408 12.10 -15.64 -7.15
C GLN A 408 11.85 -14.14 -6.94
N ALA A 409 12.92 -13.39 -6.70
CA ALA A 409 12.85 -11.93 -6.65
C ALA A 409 12.85 -11.34 -8.06
N VAL A 410 12.02 -10.31 -8.25
CA VAL A 410 11.96 -9.52 -9.48
C VAL A 410 12.59 -8.17 -9.21
N THR A 411 13.44 -7.71 -10.12
CA THR A 411 14.10 -6.41 -10.04
C THR A 411 13.25 -5.35 -10.71
N LEU A 412 12.94 -4.28 -10.01
CA LEU A 412 12.14 -3.16 -10.47
C LEU A 412 12.93 -1.85 -10.36
N ASP A 413 12.96 -1.07 -11.43
CA ASP A 413 13.46 0.31 -11.41
C ASP A 413 12.32 1.24 -10.95
N VAL A 414 12.48 1.83 -9.77
CA VAL A 414 11.49 2.72 -9.17
C VAL A 414 11.32 3.98 -10.01
N SER A 415 12.40 4.49 -10.61
CA SER A 415 12.30 5.67 -11.48
C SER A 415 11.44 5.40 -12.71
N ASP A 416 11.53 4.21 -13.31
CA ASP A 416 10.70 3.82 -14.46
C ASP A 416 9.24 3.58 -14.06
N LEU A 417 9.01 2.98 -12.89
CA LEU A 417 7.66 2.80 -12.37
C LEU A 417 6.95 4.15 -12.10
N LEU A 418 7.70 5.18 -11.73
CA LEU A 418 7.15 6.51 -11.41
C LEU A 418 7.08 7.46 -12.63
N LYS A 419 7.59 7.09 -13.79
CA LYS A 419 7.43 7.87 -15.03
C LYS A 419 6.02 7.69 -15.59
N LEU A 420 5.34 8.79 -15.89
CA LEU A 420 4.16 8.73 -16.76
C LEU A 420 4.63 8.56 -18.20
N LYS A 421 4.13 7.55 -18.89
CA LYS A 421 4.32 7.47 -20.34
C LYS A 421 3.51 8.63 -20.96
N LYS A 422 4.20 9.45 -21.73
CA LYS A 422 3.59 10.51 -22.54
C LYS A 422 2.71 9.90 -23.62
#